data_5ed58c5d6ca54e18e5f1337fcf99dc5c
#
_entry.id   5ed58c5d6ca54e18e5f1337fcf99dc5c
#
_cell.length_a   1.000
_cell.length_b   1.000
_cell.length_c   1.000
_cell.angle_alpha   90.00
_cell.angle_beta   90.00
_cell.angle_gamma   90.00
#
_symmetry.space_group_name_H-M   'P 1'
#
loop_
_entity.id
_entity.type
_entity.pdbx_description
1 polymer ?
#
loop_
_entity_poly.entity_id
_entity_poly.type
_entity_poly.pdbx_seq_one_letter_code
_entity_poly.pdbx_strand_id
1 'polypeptide(L)'
;MSSSDFHGWKSVVGGFLIHLVLGTLYLWGNITEAVTAHLRKYDDTVTYNDTLLVYACSLAGQGSFMVIGGLIEAKIGARRCCLIGGLILVAGTLLSSLATTLNALLLTNGIMFGVGMGICYSAPIACASRWLPGKKGLLSGIIVAGFGGGAFVFGQIALNIVNPSREGIPGGGTSKESYYNADSTIANQVPKMFLYLGGCYAVLILLGSSLLSDPPIILNAQSSEQKSCDVACDGFEANCSPNRLLNGIAYQSAQIGDDAKIKEGTHLGEGCGKYSEISSVEKGPSHEKSPMQLLRNPLAWHLASCIITTTIGGMYLCGTYKTFGQLSFSDEMYLSTVASSASLFSAAGRVFWGALGDKVGALEALMLMSVVFSIIIVTYPLSPLLGKGGFAIWTFSIFFLEGGNFALYMPLTIDTFGSRFSGANYGLIFTSYSIFSVLNITVLAFCAISYNIACRLMAAFTFIGFLNLCLFWRSVRLCTPVPAELKI
;
A
#
# COMPACT_ATOMS: atom_id res chain seq x y z
N MET A 1 3.80 26.68 13.80
CA MET A 1 3.71 25.74 12.65
C MET A 1 4.05 26.51 11.40
N SER A 2 5.08 26.10 10.66
CA SER A 2 5.42 26.77 9.40
C SER A 2 4.32 26.53 8.34
N SER A 3 4.28 27.35 7.28
CA SER A 3 3.32 27.11 6.18
C SER A 3 3.52 25.73 5.54
N SER A 4 4.76 25.24 5.45
CA SER A 4 5.10 23.92 4.95
C SER A 4 4.57 22.81 5.87
N ASP A 5 4.67 22.97 7.20
CA ASP A 5 4.13 22.01 8.16
C ASP A 5 2.61 21.89 8.02
N PHE A 6 1.91 23.01 7.87
CA PHE A 6 0.46 23.01 7.69
C PHE A 6 0.02 22.23 6.44
N HIS A 7 0.66 22.49 5.30
CA HIS A 7 0.36 21.78 4.06
C HIS A 7 0.73 20.30 4.12
N GLY A 8 1.82 19.95 4.80
CA GLY A 8 2.22 18.57 5.06
C GLY A 8 1.17 17.80 5.86
N TRP A 9 0.77 18.33 7.02
CA TRP A 9 -0.25 17.68 7.86
C TRP A 9 -1.63 17.64 7.21
N LYS A 10 -2.01 18.67 6.45
CA LYS A 10 -3.22 18.66 5.64
C LYS A 10 -3.22 17.51 4.63
N SER A 11 -2.08 17.26 3.97
CA SER A 11 -1.92 16.14 3.04
C SER A 11 -1.94 14.79 3.74
N VAL A 12 -1.45 14.69 4.99
CA VAL A 12 -1.57 13.48 5.81
C VAL A 12 -3.03 13.15 6.11
N VAL A 13 -3.82 14.13 6.54
CA VAL A 13 -5.26 13.93 6.78
C VAL A 13 -5.97 13.51 5.49
N GLY A 14 -5.68 14.16 4.38
CA GLY A 14 -6.23 13.77 3.07
C GLY A 14 -5.86 12.35 2.68
N GLY A 15 -4.59 11.98 2.85
CA GLY A 15 -4.11 10.62 2.61
C GLY A 15 -4.75 9.57 3.51
N PHE A 16 -4.94 9.88 4.80
CA PHE A 16 -5.65 9.01 5.72
C PHE A 16 -7.09 8.74 5.29
N LEU A 17 -7.84 9.77 4.89
CA LEU A 17 -9.23 9.62 4.40
C LEU A 17 -9.29 8.75 3.13
N ILE A 18 -8.35 8.95 2.20
CA ILE A 18 -8.26 8.10 1.01
C ILE A 18 -7.97 6.65 1.42
N HIS A 19 -6.99 6.43 2.30
CA HIS A 19 -6.62 5.09 2.75
C HIS A 19 -7.70 4.37 3.56
N LEU A 20 -8.60 5.10 4.23
CA LEU A 20 -9.81 4.49 4.82
C LEU A 20 -10.65 3.78 3.76
N VAL A 21 -10.79 4.40 2.59
CA VAL A 21 -11.51 3.78 1.46
C VAL A 21 -10.73 2.60 0.90
N LEU A 22 -9.42 2.76 0.66
CA LEU A 22 -8.58 1.68 0.10
C LEU A 22 -8.56 0.44 1.01
N GLY A 23 -8.60 0.65 2.34
CA GLY A 23 -8.59 -0.42 3.35
C GLY A 23 -9.83 -1.29 3.37
N THR A 24 -10.89 -0.89 2.68
CA THR A 24 -12.11 -1.71 2.53
C THR A 24 -11.88 -2.96 1.67
N LEU A 25 -10.72 -3.12 1.07
CA LEU A 25 -10.26 -4.39 0.51
C LEU A 25 -10.42 -5.55 1.52
N TYR A 26 -10.05 -5.32 2.78
CA TYR A 26 -10.18 -6.34 3.85
C TYR A 26 -11.60 -6.55 4.34
N LEU A 27 -12.55 -5.72 3.92
CA LEU A 27 -13.97 -5.93 4.17
C LEU A 27 -14.48 -7.23 3.54
N TRP A 28 -13.83 -7.68 2.45
CA TRP A 28 -14.27 -8.84 1.67
C TRP A 28 -14.53 -10.07 2.55
N GLY A 29 -13.65 -10.35 3.51
CA GLY A 29 -13.82 -11.45 4.46
C GLY A 29 -15.13 -11.41 5.28
N ASN A 30 -15.69 -10.21 5.50
CA ASN A 30 -16.92 -10.04 6.28
C ASN A 30 -18.19 -10.09 5.42
N ILE A 31 -18.10 -9.86 4.11
CA ILE A 31 -19.26 -9.77 3.22
C ILE A 31 -19.35 -10.92 2.22
N THR A 32 -18.31 -11.76 2.11
CA THR A 32 -18.24 -12.87 1.15
C THR A 32 -19.46 -13.77 1.22
N GLU A 33 -19.92 -14.13 2.42
CA GLU A 33 -21.06 -15.00 2.63
C GLU A 33 -22.36 -14.41 2.06
N ALA A 34 -22.60 -13.13 2.32
CA ALA A 34 -23.76 -12.42 1.83
C ALA A 34 -23.70 -12.20 0.31
N VAL A 35 -22.54 -11.85 -0.22
CA VAL A 35 -22.31 -11.65 -1.65
C VAL A 35 -22.48 -12.96 -2.42
N THR A 36 -21.97 -14.07 -1.89
CA THR A 36 -22.19 -15.40 -2.48
C THR A 36 -23.68 -15.75 -2.51
N ALA A 37 -24.40 -15.53 -1.41
CA ALA A 37 -25.85 -15.76 -1.37
C ALA A 37 -26.60 -14.90 -2.39
N HIS A 38 -26.19 -13.65 -2.60
CA HIS A 38 -26.78 -12.79 -3.62
C HIS A 38 -26.54 -13.31 -5.05
N LEU A 39 -25.35 -13.78 -5.37
CA LEU A 39 -25.04 -14.33 -6.70
C LEU A 39 -25.76 -15.66 -6.92
N ARG A 40 -25.88 -16.49 -5.90
CA ARG A 40 -26.63 -17.78 -5.95
C ARG A 40 -28.12 -17.62 -6.25
N LYS A 41 -28.65 -16.41 -6.14
CA LYS A 41 -29.99 -16.07 -6.59
C LYS A 41 -30.18 -16.18 -8.11
N TYR A 42 -29.07 -16.00 -8.86
CA TYR A 42 -29.05 -16.02 -10.31
C TYR A 42 -28.32 -17.25 -10.87
N ASP A 43 -27.36 -17.79 -10.11
CA ASP A 43 -26.57 -18.96 -10.44
C ASP A 43 -26.23 -19.74 -9.17
N ASP A 44 -26.92 -20.85 -8.93
CA ASP A 44 -26.80 -21.68 -7.72
C ASP A 44 -25.50 -22.46 -7.65
N THR A 45 -24.70 -22.50 -8.72
CA THR A 45 -23.41 -23.16 -8.77
C THR A 45 -22.27 -22.35 -8.13
N VAL A 46 -22.46 -21.05 -7.89
CA VAL A 46 -21.45 -20.16 -7.32
C VAL A 46 -21.10 -20.57 -5.90
N THR A 47 -19.81 -20.70 -5.62
CA THR A 47 -19.24 -21.09 -4.32
C THR A 47 -18.53 -19.92 -3.62
N TYR A 48 -18.17 -20.09 -2.34
CA TYR A 48 -17.31 -19.13 -1.63
C TYR A 48 -15.95 -18.97 -2.29
N ASN A 49 -15.38 -20.04 -2.85
CA ASN A 49 -14.09 -19.99 -3.53
C ASN A 49 -14.15 -19.12 -4.79
N ASP A 50 -15.27 -19.17 -5.53
CA ASP A 50 -15.46 -18.32 -6.70
C ASP A 50 -15.53 -16.85 -6.32
N THR A 51 -16.22 -16.51 -5.25
CA THR A 51 -16.29 -15.12 -4.78
C THR A 51 -14.99 -14.62 -4.16
N LEU A 52 -14.12 -15.48 -3.63
CA LEU A 52 -12.76 -15.12 -3.20
C LEU A 52 -11.88 -14.65 -4.36
N LEU A 53 -12.16 -15.06 -5.60
CA LEU A 53 -11.46 -14.55 -6.77
C LEU A 53 -11.61 -13.04 -6.93
N VAL A 54 -12.72 -12.44 -6.48
CA VAL A 54 -12.92 -10.99 -6.52
C VAL A 54 -11.87 -10.28 -5.65
N TYR A 55 -11.61 -10.79 -4.45
CA TYR A 55 -10.56 -10.28 -3.58
C TYR A 55 -9.16 -10.45 -4.21
N ALA A 56 -8.88 -11.62 -4.78
CA ALA A 56 -7.61 -11.88 -5.46
C ALA A 56 -7.38 -10.95 -6.65
N CYS A 57 -8.42 -10.69 -7.47
CA CYS A 57 -8.38 -9.74 -8.57
C CYS A 57 -8.13 -8.31 -8.09
N SER A 58 -8.74 -7.90 -6.96
CA SER A 58 -8.52 -6.58 -6.37
C SER A 58 -7.06 -6.41 -5.92
N LEU A 59 -6.49 -7.42 -5.27
CA LEU A 59 -5.10 -7.42 -4.82
C LEU A 59 -4.11 -7.40 -5.99
N ALA A 60 -4.38 -8.18 -7.05
CA ALA A 60 -3.59 -8.18 -8.26
C ALA A 60 -3.66 -6.83 -8.99
N GLY A 61 -4.85 -6.23 -9.06
CA GLY A 61 -5.07 -4.89 -9.61
C GLY A 61 -4.30 -3.83 -8.82
N GLN A 62 -4.35 -3.86 -7.50
CA GLN A 62 -3.56 -2.97 -6.64
C GLN A 62 -2.07 -3.05 -6.98
N GLY A 63 -1.48 -4.23 -6.95
CA GLY A 63 -0.06 -4.41 -7.19
C GLY A 63 0.38 -3.96 -8.58
N SER A 64 -0.38 -4.35 -9.62
CA SER A 64 -0.03 -4.05 -11.01
C SER A 64 -0.14 -2.55 -11.33
N PHE A 65 -1.16 -1.86 -10.81
CA PHE A 65 -1.43 -0.47 -11.14
C PHE A 65 -0.77 0.55 -10.21
N MET A 66 -0.12 0.12 -9.14
CA MET A 66 0.59 1.02 -8.23
C MET A 66 1.79 1.71 -8.90
N VAL A 67 2.50 1.01 -9.81
CA VAL A 67 3.56 1.61 -10.64
C VAL A 67 2.98 2.70 -11.54
N ILE A 68 1.86 2.41 -12.20
CA ILE A 68 1.17 3.34 -13.10
C ILE A 68 0.68 4.56 -12.30
N GLY A 69 0.11 4.33 -11.11
CA GLY A 69 -0.29 5.40 -10.19
C GLY A 69 0.86 6.33 -9.84
N GLY A 70 2.02 5.79 -9.48
CA GLY A 70 3.21 6.58 -9.18
C GLY A 70 3.77 7.36 -10.39
N LEU A 71 3.65 6.81 -11.62
CA LEU A 71 4.02 7.53 -12.84
C LEU A 71 3.02 8.65 -13.16
N ILE A 72 1.73 8.43 -12.96
CA ILE A 72 0.69 9.45 -13.09
C ILE A 72 0.92 10.55 -12.07
N GLU A 73 1.16 10.18 -10.81
CA GLU A 73 1.45 11.10 -9.71
C GLU A 73 2.64 12.00 -10.02
N ALA A 74 3.74 11.43 -10.53
CA ALA A 74 4.93 12.18 -10.91
C ALA A 74 4.70 13.17 -12.06
N LYS A 75 3.67 12.97 -12.91
CA LYS A 75 3.35 13.84 -14.03
C LYS A 75 2.31 14.91 -13.72
N ILE A 76 1.25 14.56 -13.01
CA ILE A 76 0.09 15.45 -12.82
C ILE A 76 -0.16 15.83 -11.36
N GLY A 77 0.67 15.33 -10.43
CA GLY A 77 0.59 15.57 -8.99
C GLY A 77 -0.37 14.62 -8.26
N ALA A 78 -0.20 14.55 -6.93
CA ALA A 78 -0.90 13.59 -6.08
C ALA A 78 -2.43 13.81 -6.07
N ARG A 79 -2.89 15.06 -6.03
CA ARG A 79 -4.32 15.38 -6.00
C ARG A 79 -5.07 14.82 -7.20
N ARG A 80 -4.59 15.08 -8.42
CA ARG A 80 -5.23 14.62 -9.66
C ARG A 80 -5.13 13.11 -9.81
N CYS A 81 -3.99 12.54 -9.43
CA CYS A 81 -3.78 11.10 -9.42
C CYS A 81 -4.82 10.40 -8.53
N CYS A 82 -5.00 10.85 -7.29
CA CYS A 82 -5.99 10.27 -6.37
C CYS A 82 -7.44 10.47 -6.83
N LEU A 83 -7.76 11.58 -7.51
CA LEU A 83 -9.09 11.77 -8.10
C LEU A 83 -9.35 10.75 -9.22
N ILE A 84 -8.41 10.54 -10.12
CA ILE A 84 -8.56 9.57 -11.24
C ILE A 84 -8.73 8.15 -10.68
N GLY A 85 -7.80 7.68 -9.84
CA GLY A 85 -7.88 6.34 -9.26
C GLY A 85 -9.11 6.16 -8.37
N GLY A 86 -9.44 7.18 -7.55
CA GLY A 86 -10.59 7.17 -6.68
C GLY A 86 -11.93 7.12 -7.44
N LEU A 87 -12.06 7.83 -8.57
CA LEU A 87 -13.24 7.75 -9.41
C LEU A 87 -13.42 6.36 -10.04
N ILE A 88 -12.34 5.71 -10.47
CA ILE A 88 -12.39 4.34 -10.99
C ILE A 88 -12.86 3.37 -9.91
N LEU A 89 -12.30 3.48 -8.69
CA LEU A 89 -12.67 2.66 -7.54
C LEU A 89 -14.13 2.85 -7.16
N VAL A 90 -14.59 4.10 -7.04
CA VAL A 90 -15.98 4.46 -6.69
C VAL A 90 -16.95 3.94 -7.75
N ALA A 91 -16.63 4.15 -9.04
CA ALA A 91 -17.44 3.63 -10.13
C ALA A 91 -17.54 2.09 -10.08
N GLY A 92 -16.43 1.39 -9.84
CA GLY A 92 -16.42 -0.06 -9.65
C GLY A 92 -17.34 -0.51 -8.51
N THR A 93 -17.25 0.15 -7.34
CA THR A 93 -18.10 -0.16 -6.19
C THR A 93 -19.58 0.12 -6.46
N LEU A 94 -19.90 1.25 -7.08
CA LEU A 94 -21.30 1.59 -7.44
C LEU A 94 -21.86 0.62 -8.47
N LEU A 95 -21.09 0.25 -9.50
CA LEU A 95 -21.50 -0.72 -10.52
C LEU A 95 -21.67 -2.13 -9.94
N SER A 96 -20.96 -2.47 -8.86
CA SER A 96 -21.14 -3.74 -8.15
C SER A 96 -22.55 -3.91 -7.56
N SER A 97 -23.28 -2.80 -7.32
CA SER A 97 -24.68 -2.87 -6.91
C SER A 97 -25.62 -3.43 -7.98
N LEU A 98 -25.20 -3.43 -9.23
CA LEU A 98 -25.95 -3.96 -10.38
C LEU A 98 -25.46 -5.35 -10.81
N ALA A 99 -24.43 -5.87 -10.16
CA ALA A 99 -23.81 -7.15 -10.54
C ALA A 99 -24.71 -8.34 -10.14
N THR A 100 -25.18 -9.06 -11.14
CA THR A 100 -25.99 -10.30 -10.99
C THR A 100 -25.19 -11.56 -11.34
N THR A 101 -23.99 -11.40 -11.88
CA THR A 101 -23.10 -12.51 -12.25
C THR A 101 -21.74 -12.36 -11.60
N LEU A 102 -21.04 -13.48 -11.38
CA LEU A 102 -19.69 -13.47 -10.85
C LEU A 102 -18.74 -12.64 -11.74
N ASN A 103 -18.84 -12.78 -13.06
CA ASN A 103 -17.97 -12.05 -14.02
C ASN A 103 -18.20 -10.52 -13.94
N ALA A 104 -19.44 -10.06 -13.76
CA ALA A 104 -19.74 -8.65 -13.55
C ALA A 104 -19.08 -8.15 -12.26
N LEU A 105 -19.16 -8.91 -11.18
CA LEU A 105 -18.57 -8.57 -9.89
C LEU A 105 -17.02 -8.62 -9.94
N LEU A 106 -16.44 -9.59 -10.65
CA LEU A 106 -14.99 -9.64 -10.90
C LEU A 106 -14.50 -8.40 -11.64
N LEU A 107 -15.23 -7.93 -12.65
CA LEU A 107 -14.88 -6.72 -13.38
C LEU A 107 -15.02 -5.48 -12.50
N THR A 108 -16.15 -5.32 -11.80
CA THR A 108 -16.47 -4.09 -11.06
C THR A 108 -15.75 -4.01 -9.72
N ASN A 109 -15.96 -4.95 -8.81
CA ASN A 109 -15.35 -4.94 -7.48
C ASN A 109 -13.94 -5.58 -7.46
N GLY A 110 -13.66 -6.52 -8.37
CA GLY A 110 -12.32 -7.08 -8.52
C GLY A 110 -11.38 -6.10 -9.24
N ILE A 111 -11.52 -5.98 -10.55
CA ILE A 111 -10.56 -5.26 -11.40
C ILE A 111 -10.66 -3.75 -11.21
N MET A 112 -11.84 -3.13 -11.38
CA MET A 112 -11.95 -1.66 -11.30
C MET A 112 -11.58 -1.14 -9.91
N PHE A 113 -12.06 -1.79 -8.84
CA PHE A 113 -11.70 -1.42 -7.47
C PHE A 113 -10.19 -1.56 -7.26
N GLY A 114 -9.58 -2.69 -7.66
CA GLY A 114 -8.15 -2.93 -7.52
C GLY A 114 -7.27 -1.96 -8.31
N VAL A 115 -7.64 -1.65 -9.55
CA VAL A 115 -6.96 -0.63 -10.39
C VAL A 115 -6.99 0.74 -9.74
N GLY A 116 -8.19 1.19 -9.30
CA GLY A 116 -8.34 2.48 -8.63
C GLY A 116 -7.54 2.55 -7.33
N MET A 117 -7.54 1.47 -6.55
CA MET A 117 -6.75 1.35 -5.33
C MET A 117 -5.26 1.44 -5.61
N GLY A 118 -4.74 0.71 -6.62
CA GLY A 118 -3.34 0.76 -7.01
C GLY A 118 -2.88 2.17 -7.40
N ILE A 119 -3.69 2.88 -8.19
CA ILE A 119 -3.40 4.26 -8.61
C ILE A 119 -3.33 5.21 -7.41
N CYS A 120 -4.20 5.05 -6.42
CA CYS A 120 -4.29 5.96 -5.27
C CYS A 120 -3.27 5.69 -4.16
N TYR A 121 -2.72 4.47 -4.04
CA TYR A 121 -2.05 4.02 -2.82
C TYR A 121 -0.80 4.84 -2.46
N SER A 122 0.16 4.96 -3.37
CA SER A 122 1.45 5.58 -3.08
C SER A 122 1.43 7.12 -3.14
N ALA A 123 0.50 7.71 -3.88
CA ALA A 123 0.48 9.13 -4.18
C ALA A 123 0.34 10.05 -2.93
N PRO A 124 -0.55 9.79 -1.95
CA PRO A 124 -0.64 10.61 -0.75
C PRO A 124 0.60 10.53 0.12
N ILE A 125 1.23 9.34 0.21
CA ILE A 125 2.43 9.13 1.02
C ILE A 125 3.61 9.89 0.42
N ALA A 126 3.80 9.79 -0.90
CA ALA A 126 4.83 10.53 -1.63
C ALA A 126 4.65 12.05 -1.47
N CYS A 127 3.42 12.55 -1.61
CA CYS A 127 3.07 13.95 -1.43
C CYS A 127 3.43 14.46 -0.02
N ALA A 128 2.96 13.77 1.03
CA ALA A 128 3.22 14.15 2.42
C ALA A 128 4.72 14.11 2.77
N SER A 129 5.44 13.08 2.28
CA SER A 129 6.88 12.92 2.52
C SER A 129 7.72 14.03 1.90
N ARG A 130 7.27 14.66 0.82
CA ARG A 130 7.93 15.81 0.20
C ARG A 130 7.80 17.10 1.02
N TRP A 131 6.69 17.26 1.75
CA TRP A 131 6.50 18.39 2.66
C TRP A 131 7.29 18.27 3.96
N LEU A 132 7.43 17.05 4.50
CA LEU A 132 8.00 16.78 5.80
C LEU A 132 9.04 15.65 5.71
N PRO A 133 10.21 15.87 5.08
CA PRO A 133 11.19 14.82 4.79
C PRO A 133 11.81 14.18 6.04
N GLY A 134 11.78 14.86 7.20
CA GLY A 134 12.29 14.32 8.47
C GLY A 134 11.32 13.41 9.22
N LYS A 135 10.09 13.18 8.71
CA LYS A 135 9.04 12.38 9.37
C LYS A 135 8.38 11.39 8.42
N LYS A 136 9.11 10.88 7.43
CA LYS A 136 8.56 10.03 6.35
C LYS A 136 7.87 8.77 6.89
N GLY A 137 8.47 8.13 7.89
CA GLY A 137 7.94 6.93 8.53
C GLY A 137 6.64 7.20 9.29
N LEU A 138 6.60 8.24 10.13
CA LEU A 138 5.39 8.63 10.85
C LEU A 138 4.26 9.00 9.89
N LEU A 139 4.55 9.78 8.85
CA LEU A 139 3.55 10.20 7.86
C LEU A 139 3.00 9.00 7.09
N SER A 140 3.88 8.12 6.61
CA SER A 140 3.50 6.85 6.00
C SER A 140 2.64 6.02 6.94
N GLY A 141 3.08 5.89 8.20
CA GLY A 141 2.35 5.14 9.24
C GLY A 141 0.94 5.66 9.47
N ILE A 142 0.75 6.98 9.61
CA ILE A 142 -0.57 7.59 9.84
C ILE A 142 -1.46 7.43 8.60
N ILE A 143 -0.95 7.71 7.39
CA ILE A 143 -1.71 7.58 6.15
C ILE A 143 -2.16 6.12 5.97
N VAL A 144 -1.23 5.17 6.09
CA VAL A 144 -1.53 3.74 5.89
C VAL A 144 -2.32 3.15 7.07
N ALA A 145 -2.33 3.78 8.27
CA ALA A 145 -3.23 3.42 9.35
C ALA A 145 -4.71 3.55 8.94
N GLY A 146 -5.03 4.51 8.07
CA GLY A 146 -6.34 4.60 7.43
C GLY A 146 -6.71 3.30 6.71
N PHE A 147 -5.77 2.68 5.99
CA PHE A 147 -5.99 1.40 5.31
C PHE A 147 -6.32 0.27 6.32
N GLY A 148 -5.63 0.22 7.48
CA GLY A 148 -5.97 -0.73 8.55
C GLY A 148 -7.33 -0.46 9.19
N GLY A 149 -7.67 0.81 9.40
CA GLY A 149 -8.93 1.22 10.01
C GLY A 149 -10.16 1.10 9.09
N GLY A 150 -9.95 1.11 7.77
CA GLY A 150 -11.03 1.09 6.79
C GLY A 150 -11.94 -0.13 6.90
N ALA A 151 -11.36 -1.32 7.04
CA ALA A 151 -12.11 -2.55 7.22
C ALA A 151 -12.92 -2.58 8.52
N PHE A 152 -12.38 -1.98 9.59
CA PHE A 152 -13.10 -1.87 10.86
C PHE A 152 -14.34 -0.97 10.72
N VAL A 153 -14.16 0.26 10.23
CA VAL A 153 -15.24 1.24 10.11
C VAL A 153 -16.31 0.77 9.12
N PHE A 154 -15.89 0.46 7.90
CA PHE A 154 -16.83 0.07 6.84
C PHE A 154 -17.34 -1.37 7.00
N GLY A 155 -16.60 -2.23 7.73
CA GLY A 155 -17.06 -3.56 8.11
C GLY A 155 -18.33 -3.51 8.96
N GLN A 156 -18.35 -2.65 9.98
CA GLN A 156 -19.54 -2.48 10.81
C GLN A 156 -20.71 -1.87 10.03
N ILE A 157 -20.43 -0.90 9.16
CA ILE A 157 -21.45 -0.29 8.29
C ILE A 157 -22.07 -1.34 7.36
N ALA A 158 -21.22 -2.11 6.65
CA ALA A 158 -21.67 -3.14 5.72
C ALA A 158 -22.49 -4.21 6.41
N LEU A 159 -22.03 -4.74 7.54
CA LEU A 159 -22.74 -5.76 8.32
C LEU A 159 -24.09 -5.24 8.83
N ASN A 160 -24.17 -3.99 9.31
CA ASN A 160 -25.42 -3.42 9.78
C ASN A 160 -26.43 -3.18 8.64
N ILE A 161 -25.97 -3.00 7.39
CA ILE A 161 -26.85 -2.88 6.22
C ILE A 161 -27.33 -4.27 5.79
N VAL A 162 -26.40 -5.23 5.69
CA VAL A 162 -26.69 -6.55 5.09
C VAL A 162 -27.37 -7.48 6.11
N ASN A 163 -26.86 -7.53 7.34
CA ASN A 163 -27.33 -8.43 8.39
C ASN A 163 -27.49 -7.71 9.74
N PRO A 164 -28.47 -6.81 9.88
CA PRO A 164 -28.70 -6.04 11.11
C PRO A 164 -29.04 -6.94 12.31
N SER A 165 -29.74 -8.05 12.07
CA SER A 165 -30.13 -9.01 13.11
C SER A 165 -29.01 -9.95 13.55
N ARG A 166 -27.84 -9.89 12.89
CA ARG A 166 -26.71 -10.79 13.17
C ARG A 166 -27.07 -12.27 13.05
N GLU A 167 -27.91 -12.62 12.10
CA GLU A 167 -28.33 -14.00 11.83
C GLU A 167 -27.13 -14.84 11.39
N GLY A 168 -27.01 -16.03 11.97
CA GLY A 168 -26.03 -17.03 11.55
C GLY A 168 -26.45 -17.75 10.27
N ILE A 169 -25.50 -18.41 9.62
CA ILE A 169 -25.78 -19.24 8.44
C ILE A 169 -26.61 -20.44 8.88
N PRO A 170 -27.76 -20.73 8.24
CA PRO A 170 -28.57 -21.89 8.56
C PRO A 170 -27.79 -23.18 8.39
N GLY A 171 -27.78 -24.07 9.40
CA GLY A 171 -27.05 -25.33 9.39
C GLY A 171 -25.54 -25.21 9.63
N GLY A 172 -25.05 -24.02 10.00
CA GLY A 172 -23.65 -23.76 10.32
C GLY A 172 -23.16 -24.53 11.54
N GLY A 173 -22.39 -25.59 11.29
CA GLY A 173 -21.74 -26.41 12.34
C GLY A 173 -21.18 -27.75 11.86
N THR A 174 -21.66 -28.32 10.77
CA THR A 174 -21.28 -29.69 10.38
C THR A 174 -21.03 -29.93 8.87
N SER A 175 -21.39 -29.02 7.97
CA SER A 175 -21.12 -29.19 6.54
C SER A 175 -20.30 -28.00 5.97
N LYS A 176 -19.29 -28.33 5.17
CA LYS A 176 -18.39 -27.38 4.50
C LYS A 176 -19.07 -26.41 3.51
N GLU A 177 -20.39 -26.53 3.29
CA GLU A 177 -21.13 -25.85 2.23
C GLU A 177 -22.48 -25.31 2.69
N SER A 178 -22.52 -24.63 3.84
CA SER A 178 -23.74 -23.93 4.27
C SER A 178 -23.75 -22.50 3.73
N TYR A 179 -24.84 -22.10 3.07
CA TYR A 179 -25.05 -20.77 2.51
C TYR A 179 -26.28 -20.12 3.12
N TYR A 180 -26.31 -18.78 3.16
CA TYR A 180 -27.58 -18.10 3.39
C TYR A 180 -28.55 -18.42 2.25
N ASN A 181 -29.84 -18.47 2.58
CA ASN A 181 -30.87 -18.65 1.56
C ASN A 181 -30.78 -17.51 0.51
N ALA A 182 -30.83 -17.86 -0.77
CA ALA A 182 -30.76 -16.92 -1.88
C ALA A 182 -31.87 -15.84 -1.84
N ASP A 183 -33.06 -16.18 -1.30
CA ASP A 183 -34.17 -15.24 -1.12
C ASP A 183 -34.14 -14.52 0.24
N SER A 184 -33.10 -14.72 1.05
CA SER A 184 -32.97 -14.06 2.36
C SER A 184 -32.91 -12.54 2.24
N THR A 185 -33.28 -11.87 3.31
CA THR A 185 -33.12 -10.42 3.47
C THR A 185 -31.66 -10.02 3.28
N ILE A 186 -30.72 -10.85 3.75
CA ILE A 186 -29.28 -10.66 3.64
C ILE A 186 -28.84 -10.56 2.17
N ALA A 187 -29.22 -11.53 1.34
CA ALA A 187 -28.89 -11.55 -0.09
C ALA A 187 -29.51 -10.35 -0.84
N ASN A 188 -30.70 -9.92 -0.45
CA ASN A 188 -31.41 -8.79 -1.07
C ASN A 188 -30.85 -7.41 -0.69
N GLN A 189 -30.12 -7.30 0.43
CA GLN A 189 -29.50 -6.02 0.87
C GLN A 189 -28.13 -5.77 0.26
N VAL A 190 -27.48 -6.76 -0.37
CA VAL A 190 -26.14 -6.63 -0.97
C VAL A 190 -26.06 -5.49 -1.99
N PRO A 191 -26.98 -5.31 -2.96
CA PRO A 191 -26.95 -4.17 -3.87
C PRO A 191 -26.98 -2.81 -3.16
N LYS A 192 -27.84 -2.67 -2.14
CA LYS A 192 -27.92 -1.45 -1.34
C LYS A 192 -26.64 -1.19 -0.56
N MET A 193 -26.00 -2.23 -0.02
CA MET A 193 -24.71 -2.11 0.66
C MET A 193 -23.66 -1.50 -0.28
N PHE A 194 -23.49 -2.02 -1.50
CA PHE A 194 -22.53 -1.47 -2.47
C PHE A 194 -22.86 -0.02 -2.84
N LEU A 195 -24.14 0.33 -2.97
CA LEU A 195 -24.57 1.69 -3.27
C LEU A 195 -24.20 2.67 -2.13
N TYR A 196 -24.49 2.31 -0.88
CA TYR A 196 -24.15 3.16 0.28
C TYR A 196 -22.64 3.27 0.47
N LEU A 197 -21.90 2.14 0.34
CA LEU A 197 -20.45 2.16 0.42
C LEU A 197 -19.84 3.04 -0.68
N GLY A 198 -20.28 2.89 -1.93
CA GLY A 198 -19.82 3.71 -3.05
C GLY A 198 -20.06 5.19 -2.85
N GLY A 199 -21.23 5.57 -2.29
CA GLY A 199 -21.53 6.94 -1.91
C GLY A 199 -20.59 7.50 -0.84
N CYS A 200 -20.36 6.74 0.24
CA CYS A 200 -19.41 7.11 1.28
C CYS A 200 -17.99 7.24 0.74
N TYR A 201 -17.55 6.31 -0.14
CA TYR A 201 -16.23 6.33 -0.76
C TYR A 201 -16.07 7.57 -1.64
N ALA A 202 -17.10 7.95 -2.42
CA ALA A 202 -17.07 9.16 -3.25
C ALA A 202 -16.81 10.41 -2.40
N VAL A 203 -17.53 10.56 -1.29
CA VAL A 203 -17.34 11.70 -0.37
C VAL A 203 -15.92 11.72 0.20
N LEU A 204 -15.42 10.59 0.70
CA LEU A 204 -14.09 10.51 1.31
C LEU A 204 -12.96 10.72 0.29
N ILE A 205 -13.08 10.19 -0.93
CA ILE A 205 -12.11 10.40 -2.01
C ILE A 205 -12.08 11.87 -2.43
N LEU A 206 -13.23 12.52 -2.59
CA LEU A 206 -13.31 13.95 -2.94
C LEU A 206 -12.72 14.83 -1.84
N LEU A 207 -13.11 14.61 -0.59
CA LEU A 207 -12.57 15.34 0.57
C LEU A 207 -11.06 15.08 0.72
N GLY A 208 -10.63 13.82 0.73
CA GLY A 208 -9.24 13.45 0.88
C GLY A 208 -8.36 14.05 -0.23
N SER A 209 -8.79 13.93 -1.49
CA SER A 209 -8.06 14.49 -2.62
C SER A 209 -8.01 16.03 -2.59
N SER A 210 -9.06 16.69 -2.10
CA SER A 210 -9.06 18.16 -1.97
C SER A 210 -8.02 18.67 -0.96
N LEU A 211 -7.69 17.86 0.03
CA LEU A 211 -6.69 18.18 1.05
C LEU A 211 -5.24 17.94 0.58
N LEU A 212 -5.03 17.17 -0.48
CA LEU A 212 -3.69 16.96 -1.03
C LEU A 212 -3.21 18.22 -1.77
N SER A 213 -1.95 18.58 -1.55
CA SER A 213 -1.27 19.67 -2.25
C SER A 213 0.21 19.34 -2.42
N ASP A 214 0.72 19.42 -3.64
CA ASP A 214 2.14 19.19 -3.91
C ASP A 214 2.96 20.45 -3.62
N PRO A 215 4.24 20.33 -3.20
CA PRO A 215 5.13 21.46 -3.02
C PRO A 215 5.34 22.26 -4.32
N PRO A 216 5.41 23.61 -4.27
CA PRO A 216 5.47 24.45 -5.48
C PRO A 216 6.72 24.23 -6.33
N ILE A 217 7.81 23.76 -5.76
CA ILE A 217 9.07 23.47 -6.47
C ILE A 217 8.86 22.36 -7.53
N ILE A 218 8.04 21.37 -7.25
CA ILE A 218 7.76 20.27 -8.19
C ILE A 218 6.83 20.73 -9.30
N LEU A 219 5.82 21.55 -8.98
CA LEU A 219 4.91 22.12 -9.97
C LEU A 219 5.64 23.00 -10.99
N ASN A 220 6.67 23.75 -10.55
CA ASN A 220 7.49 24.57 -11.44
C ASN A 220 8.42 23.74 -12.32
N ALA A 221 8.99 22.64 -11.81
CA ALA A 221 9.79 21.70 -12.61
C ALA A 221 8.95 20.98 -13.67
N GLN A 222 7.75 20.55 -13.29
CA GLN A 222 6.80 19.92 -14.22
C GLN A 222 6.33 20.89 -15.33
N SER A 223 6.06 22.16 -14.98
CA SER A 223 5.65 23.18 -15.96
C SER A 223 6.78 23.60 -16.90
N SER A 224 8.03 23.54 -16.49
CA SER A 224 9.18 23.82 -17.35
C SER A 224 9.49 22.65 -18.30
N GLU A 225 9.37 21.40 -17.85
CA GLU A 225 9.48 20.23 -18.72
C GLU A 225 8.33 20.17 -19.75
N GLN A 226 7.10 20.49 -19.34
CA GLN A 226 5.95 20.58 -20.25
C GLN A 226 6.15 21.66 -21.31
N LYS A 227 6.57 22.87 -20.91
CA LYS A 227 6.87 23.96 -21.85
C LYS A 227 8.01 23.63 -22.81
N SER A 228 9.03 22.90 -22.37
CA SER A 228 10.11 22.48 -23.25
C SER A 228 9.66 21.40 -24.26
N CYS A 229 8.72 20.53 -23.88
CA CYS A 229 8.09 19.59 -24.80
C CYS A 229 7.18 20.31 -25.81
N ASP A 230 6.35 21.26 -25.34
CA ASP A 230 5.43 22.01 -26.20
C ASP A 230 6.19 22.88 -27.20
N VAL A 231 7.27 23.54 -26.80
CA VAL A 231 8.17 24.29 -27.69
C VAL A 231 8.92 23.39 -28.68
N ALA A 232 9.23 22.16 -28.29
CA ALA A 232 9.84 21.18 -29.19
C ALA A 232 8.83 20.62 -30.23
N CYS A 233 7.53 20.60 -29.89
CA CYS A 233 6.47 20.17 -30.80
C CYS A 233 6.06 21.26 -31.79
N ASP A 234 6.02 22.53 -31.37
CA ASP A 234 5.66 23.67 -32.24
C ASP A 234 6.76 24.03 -33.27
N GLY A 235 7.99 23.56 -33.10
CA GLY A 235 9.10 23.76 -34.03
C GLY A 235 9.29 22.63 -35.07
N PHE A 236 8.43 21.61 -35.12
CA PHE A 236 8.66 20.41 -35.90
C PHE A 236 7.43 19.93 -36.69
N GLU A 237 6.75 20.83 -37.38
CA GLU A 237 5.95 20.46 -38.56
C GLU A 237 6.87 20.42 -39.79
N ALA A 238 7.55 19.35 -40.02
CA ALA A 238 7.93 18.73 -41.28
C ALA A 238 9.06 17.70 -41.08
N ASN A 239 8.75 16.42 -41.38
CA ASN A 239 9.69 15.31 -41.55
C ASN A 239 10.33 14.70 -40.28
N CYS A 240 9.65 13.81 -39.59
CA CYS A 240 10.33 12.78 -38.80
C CYS A 240 9.61 11.43 -38.80
N SER A 241 10.32 10.44 -39.30
CA SER A 241 10.02 9.01 -39.16
C SER A 241 10.11 8.56 -37.68
N PRO A 242 9.27 7.61 -37.20
CA PRO A 242 9.16 7.22 -35.79
C PRO A 242 10.42 6.65 -35.13
N ASN A 243 11.44 6.29 -35.89
CA ASN A 243 12.65 5.65 -35.42
C ASN A 243 13.75 6.60 -34.92
N ARG A 244 13.58 7.94 -35.00
CA ARG A 244 14.58 8.92 -34.51
C ARG A 244 14.30 9.47 -33.11
N LEU A 245 13.09 9.32 -32.60
CA LEU A 245 12.71 9.83 -31.27
C LEU A 245 13.32 9.05 -30.10
N LEU A 246 13.66 7.76 -30.30
CA LEU A 246 14.26 6.94 -29.24
C LEU A 246 15.76 7.15 -29.06
N ASN A 247 16.48 7.66 -30.09
CA ASN A 247 17.91 7.91 -30.01
C ASN A 247 18.29 9.33 -29.60
N GLY A 248 17.37 10.30 -29.72
CA GLY A 248 17.63 11.71 -29.32
C GLY A 248 17.63 11.93 -27.81
N ILE A 249 16.87 11.14 -27.05
CA ILE A 249 16.77 11.23 -25.60
C ILE A 249 18.00 10.65 -24.90
N ALA A 250 18.70 9.72 -25.56
CA ALA A 250 19.92 9.11 -25.02
C ALA A 250 21.18 9.98 -25.21
N TYR A 251 21.18 10.92 -26.16
CA TYR A 251 22.38 11.71 -26.50
C TYR A 251 22.48 13.02 -25.70
N GLN A 252 21.39 13.57 -25.18
CA GLN A 252 21.40 14.81 -24.39
C GLN A 252 21.78 14.60 -22.92
N SER A 253 21.76 13.37 -22.43
CA SER A 253 22.20 13.05 -21.06
C SER A 253 23.72 12.85 -20.93
N ALA A 254 24.46 12.79 -22.05
CA ALA A 254 25.88 12.50 -22.06
C ALA A 254 26.79 13.75 -22.26
N GLN A 255 26.22 14.95 -22.49
CA GLN A 255 27.00 16.16 -22.78
C GLN A 255 26.92 17.28 -21.72
N ILE A 256 26.43 17.02 -20.50
CA ILE A 256 26.49 17.96 -19.39
C ILE A 256 27.47 17.43 -18.32
N GLY A 257 28.67 17.19 -18.73
CA GLY A 257 29.75 16.85 -17.84
C GLY A 257 31.08 17.07 -18.52
N ASP A 258 31.55 18.29 -18.54
CA ASP A 258 32.90 18.79 -18.72
C ASP A 258 32.84 20.08 -19.57
N ASP A 259 32.74 21.21 -18.90
CA ASP A 259 33.34 22.49 -19.26
C ASP A 259 32.70 23.62 -18.45
N ALA A 260 33.22 23.87 -17.28
CA ALA A 260 33.07 25.16 -16.60
C ALA A 260 34.35 25.49 -15.87
N LYS A 261 35.36 25.92 -16.62
CA LYS A 261 36.45 26.77 -16.12
C LYS A 261 36.08 28.25 -16.23
N ILE A 262 35.82 28.81 -15.08
CA ILE A 262 36.06 30.16 -14.56
C ILE A 262 36.62 31.19 -15.53
N LYS A 263 35.92 32.34 -15.68
CA LYS A 263 36.50 33.66 -15.80
C LYS A 263 35.81 34.64 -14.84
N GLU A 264 36.58 35.11 -13.88
CA GLU A 264 36.30 36.29 -13.07
C GLU A 264 36.27 37.57 -13.94
N GLY A 265 35.40 38.52 -13.58
CA GLY A 265 35.46 39.86 -14.14
C GLY A 265 34.26 40.72 -13.81
N THR A 266 34.28 41.40 -12.62
CA THR A 266 33.85 42.78 -12.32
C THR A 266 32.64 43.44 -13.01
N HIS A 267 31.67 43.90 -12.28
CA HIS A 267 31.24 45.21 -11.86
C HIS A 267 29.74 45.35 -11.52
N LEU A 268 29.49 45.76 -10.27
CA LEU A 268 28.52 46.74 -9.74
C LEU A 268 27.08 46.86 -10.31
N GLY A 269 26.14 46.64 -9.40
CA GLY A 269 24.76 47.13 -9.49
C GLY A 269 24.01 46.85 -8.20
N GLU A 270 23.96 47.87 -7.31
CA GLU A 270 23.22 47.87 -6.04
C GLU A 270 21.70 47.75 -6.24
N GLY A 271 21.05 47.05 -5.30
CA GLY A 271 19.66 47.30 -5.00
C GLY A 271 18.76 46.04 -5.06
N CYS A 272 18.57 45.38 -3.98
CA CYS A 272 17.28 45.11 -3.34
C CYS A 272 17.35 43.95 -2.33
N GLY A 273 16.97 44.29 -1.11
CA GLY A 273 16.18 43.46 -0.23
C GLY A 273 16.78 42.13 0.26
N LYS A 274 17.25 42.16 1.49
CA LYS A 274 17.52 41.05 2.40
C LYS A 274 16.52 39.89 2.23
N TYR A 275 16.98 38.79 1.69
CA TYR A 275 16.56 37.48 2.07
C TYR A 275 17.76 36.78 2.71
N SER A 276 17.78 36.86 4.05
CA SER A 276 18.71 36.13 4.88
C SER A 276 18.54 34.64 4.72
N GLU A 277 19.62 33.96 4.41
CA GLU A 277 20.03 32.64 4.86
C GLU A 277 18.89 31.62 5.12
N ILE A 278 18.53 30.86 4.09
CA ILE A 278 18.20 29.45 4.30
C ILE A 278 19.50 28.69 4.06
N SER A 279 20.19 28.48 5.18
CA SER A 279 21.40 27.69 5.31
C SER A 279 21.23 26.29 4.73
N SER A 280 22.20 25.90 3.92
CA SER A 280 22.74 24.53 3.77
C SER A 280 21.69 23.41 3.80
N VAL A 281 20.96 23.22 2.71
CA VAL A 281 20.55 21.87 2.32
C VAL A 281 21.83 21.18 1.89
N GLU A 282 22.37 20.34 2.76
CA GLU A 282 23.39 19.37 2.39
C GLU A 282 22.89 18.61 1.14
N LYS A 283 23.56 18.88 0.02
CA LYS A 283 23.44 18.08 -1.18
C LYS A 283 24.04 16.70 -0.88
N GLY A 284 23.23 15.81 -0.28
CA GLY A 284 23.49 14.39 -0.38
C GLY A 284 23.52 13.99 -1.86
N PRO A 285 24.29 12.99 -2.25
CA PRO A 285 24.48 12.59 -3.63
C PRO A 285 23.11 12.35 -4.27
N SER A 286 22.85 13.01 -5.39
CA SER A 286 21.59 12.98 -6.14
C SER A 286 21.38 11.62 -6.81
N HIS A 287 20.94 10.60 -6.05
CA HIS A 287 20.59 9.28 -6.58
C HIS A 287 19.07 9.18 -6.85
N GLU A 288 18.52 10.17 -7.56
CA GLU A 288 17.16 10.09 -8.06
C GLU A 288 17.09 9.04 -9.18
N LYS A 289 16.54 7.85 -8.88
CA LYS A 289 16.42 6.77 -9.87
C LYS A 289 15.04 6.73 -10.47
N SER A 290 14.96 6.73 -11.80
CA SER A 290 13.71 6.48 -12.52
C SER A 290 13.30 5.01 -12.41
N PRO A 291 12.00 4.65 -12.59
CA PRO A 291 11.54 3.26 -12.52
C PRO A 291 12.27 2.33 -13.52
N MET A 292 12.64 2.83 -14.71
CA MET A 292 13.40 2.04 -15.69
C MET A 292 14.84 1.76 -15.21
N GLN A 293 15.47 2.73 -14.55
CA GLN A 293 16.79 2.54 -13.93
C GLN A 293 16.70 1.59 -12.73
N LEU A 294 15.57 1.65 -12.00
CA LEU A 294 15.30 0.76 -10.88
C LEU A 294 15.23 -0.71 -11.32
N LEU A 295 14.53 -1.01 -12.41
CA LEU A 295 14.44 -2.38 -12.98
C LEU A 295 15.80 -2.99 -13.30
N ARG A 296 16.79 -2.16 -13.66
CA ARG A 296 18.15 -2.60 -13.95
C ARG A 296 19.06 -2.61 -12.72
N ASN A 297 18.57 -2.18 -11.57
CA ASN A 297 19.35 -2.07 -10.36
C ASN A 297 19.22 -3.33 -9.48
N PRO A 298 20.28 -4.09 -9.22
CA PRO A 298 20.21 -5.29 -8.39
C PRO A 298 19.75 -5.00 -6.96
N LEU A 299 20.02 -3.79 -6.42
CA LEU A 299 19.59 -3.39 -5.10
C LEU A 299 18.05 -3.28 -4.99
N ALA A 300 17.37 -2.94 -6.08
CA ALA A 300 15.90 -2.89 -6.12
C ALA A 300 15.29 -4.31 -6.04
N TRP A 301 15.85 -5.27 -6.75
CA TRP A 301 15.43 -6.66 -6.68
C TRP A 301 15.73 -7.29 -5.32
N HIS A 302 16.85 -6.87 -4.70
CA HIS A 302 17.16 -7.26 -3.32
C HIS A 302 16.09 -6.71 -2.35
N LEU A 303 15.73 -5.42 -2.45
CA LEU A 303 14.66 -4.84 -1.62
C LEU A 303 13.30 -5.51 -1.90
N ALA A 304 13.01 -5.88 -3.15
CA ALA A 304 11.83 -6.65 -3.52
C ALA A 304 11.81 -8.05 -2.87
N SER A 305 12.96 -8.70 -2.77
CA SER A 305 13.07 -9.97 -2.04
C SER A 305 12.89 -9.80 -0.52
N CYS A 306 13.33 -8.67 0.05
CA CYS A 306 13.13 -8.36 1.46
C CYS A 306 11.64 -8.21 1.80
N ILE A 307 10.86 -7.45 1.01
CA ILE A 307 9.42 -7.28 1.27
C ILE A 307 8.67 -8.62 1.20
N ILE A 308 9.00 -9.48 0.24
CA ILE A 308 8.39 -10.82 0.13
C ILE A 308 8.65 -11.62 1.40
N THR A 309 9.91 -11.75 1.79
CA THR A 309 10.31 -12.64 2.88
C THR A 309 9.87 -12.15 4.26
N THR A 310 9.73 -10.84 4.47
CA THR A 310 9.28 -10.30 5.76
C THR A 310 7.75 -10.28 5.92
N THR A 311 6.99 -10.22 4.82
CA THR A 311 5.52 -10.07 4.88
C THR A 311 4.75 -11.38 4.71
N ILE A 312 5.34 -12.39 4.06
CA ILE A 312 4.61 -13.62 3.69
C ILE A 312 4.04 -14.36 4.92
N GLY A 313 4.78 -14.39 6.02
CA GLY A 313 4.35 -15.04 7.26
C GLY A 313 3.16 -14.33 7.90
N GLY A 314 3.20 -13.01 7.97
CA GLY A 314 2.11 -12.18 8.50
C GLY A 314 0.85 -12.29 7.65
N MET A 315 0.97 -12.24 6.34
CA MET A 315 -0.17 -12.37 5.42
C MET A 315 -0.88 -13.73 5.57
N TYR A 316 -0.12 -14.81 5.71
CA TYR A 316 -0.70 -16.13 5.97
C TYR A 316 -1.52 -16.13 7.25
N LEU A 317 -0.94 -15.66 8.35
CA LEU A 317 -1.61 -15.68 9.66
C LEU A 317 -2.79 -14.72 9.72
N CYS A 318 -2.67 -13.52 9.12
CA CYS A 318 -3.79 -12.58 9.01
C CYS A 318 -4.97 -13.15 8.20
N GLY A 319 -4.73 -14.07 7.26
CA GLY A 319 -5.77 -14.75 6.50
C GLY A 319 -6.37 -15.97 7.22
N THR A 320 -5.63 -16.62 8.13
CA THR A 320 -6.00 -17.94 8.67
C THR A 320 -6.27 -17.95 10.18
N TYR A 321 -6.02 -16.83 10.90
CA TYR A 321 -6.16 -16.79 12.37
C TYR A 321 -7.56 -17.18 12.86
N LYS A 322 -8.63 -16.78 12.15
CA LYS A 322 -10.01 -17.12 12.54
C LYS A 322 -10.25 -18.62 12.44
N THR A 323 -9.86 -19.23 11.32
CA THR A 323 -9.94 -20.69 11.11
C THR A 323 -9.15 -21.46 12.17
N PHE A 324 -7.96 -20.97 12.52
CA PHE A 324 -7.16 -21.56 13.59
C PHE A 324 -7.83 -21.38 14.95
N GLY A 325 -8.41 -20.22 15.24
CA GLY A 325 -9.16 -19.95 16.45
C GLY A 325 -10.37 -20.87 16.62
N GLN A 326 -11.10 -21.16 15.52
CA GLN A 326 -12.25 -22.07 15.50
C GLN A 326 -11.89 -23.51 15.87
N LEU A 327 -10.63 -23.95 15.67
CA LEU A 327 -10.18 -25.27 16.12
C LEU A 327 -10.13 -25.39 17.66
N SER A 328 -10.03 -24.29 18.38
CA SER A 328 -9.85 -24.26 19.83
C SER A 328 -11.02 -23.59 20.58
N PHE A 329 -11.76 -22.70 19.92
CA PHE A 329 -12.82 -21.93 20.53
C PHE A 329 -14.08 -21.98 19.66
N SER A 330 -15.20 -22.43 20.24
CA SER A 330 -16.53 -22.45 19.58
C SER A 330 -17.28 -21.11 19.67
N ASP A 331 -16.70 -20.11 20.33
CA ASP A 331 -17.32 -18.79 20.57
C ASP A 331 -17.08 -17.85 19.38
N GLU A 332 -18.01 -17.86 18.43
CA GLU A 332 -17.95 -17.01 17.23
C GLU A 332 -17.97 -15.51 17.54
N MET A 333 -18.68 -15.10 18.61
CA MET A 333 -18.71 -13.68 19.02
C MET A 333 -17.33 -13.24 19.50
N TYR A 334 -16.64 -14.08 20.28
CA TYR A 334 -15.27 -13.84 20.69
C TYR A 334 -14.33 -13.70 19.48
N LEU A 335 -14.38 -14.65 18.53
CA LEU A 335 -13.53 -14.63 17.34
C LEU A 335 -13.79 -13.40 16.47
N SER A 336 -15.05 -12.99 16.32
CA SER A 336 -15.42 -11.76 15.59
C SER A 336 -14.92 -10.49 16.29
N THR A 337 -14.95 -10.48 17.63
CA THR A 337 -14.40 -9.37 18.43
C THR A 337 -12.89 -9.27 18.28
N VAL A 338 -12.18 -10.41 18.30
CA VAL A 338 -10.74 -10.47 18.03
C VAL A 338 -10.44 -9.96 16.63
N ALA A 339 -11.21 -10.36 15.61
CA ALA A 339 -11.07 -9.91 14.24
C ALA A 339 -11.16 -8.39 14.09
N SER A 340 -12.21 -7.81 14.67
CA SER A 340 -12.43 -6.36 14.63
C SER A 340 -11.33 -5.60 15.37
N SER A 341 -10.96 -6.08 16.55
CA SER A 341 -9.90 -5.46 17.36
C SER A 341 -8.53 -5.55 16.67
N ALA A 342 -8.22 -6.66 16.00
CA ALA A 342 -6.96 -6.86 15.29
C ALA A 342 -6.69 -5.76 14.24
N SER A 343 -7.74 -5.27 13.57
CA SER A 343 -7.64 -4.16 12.61
C SER A 343 -7.16 -2.86 13.27
N LEU A 344 -7.58 -2.58 14.52
CA LEU A 344 -7.11 -1.41 15.28
C LEU A 344 -5.64 -1.58 15.67
N PHE A 345 -5.22 -2.78 16.07
CA PHE A 345 -3.81 -3.06 16.35
C PHE A 345 -2.95 -2.96 15.10
N SER A 346 -3.45 -3.36 13.93
CA SER A 346 -2.77 -3.14 12.66
C SER A 346 -2.58 -1.65 12.35
N ALA A 347 -3.60 -0.83 12.57
CA ALA A 347 -3.50 0.62 12.40
C ALA A 347 -2.49 1.25 13.39
N ALA A 348 -2.55 0.86 14.66
CA ALA A 348 -1.61 1.31 15.70
C ALA A 348 -0.17 0.90 15.38
N GLY A 349 0.04 -0.32 14.89
CA GLY A 349 1.35 -0.83 14.48
C GLY A 349 1.98 0.01 13.36
N ARG A 350 1.19 0.42 12.37
CA ARG A 350 1.66 1.29 11.28
C ARG A 350 2.20 2.62 11.81
N VAL A 351 1.47 3.25 12.72
CA VAL A 351 1.90 4.52 13.32
C VAL A 351 3.14 4.33 14.20
N PHE A 352 3.13 3.31 15.05
CA PHE A 352 4.24 3.03 15.98
C PHE A 352 5.55 2.73 15.24
N TRP A 353 5.53 1.76 14.32
CA TRP A 353 6.71 1.35 13.58
C TRP A 353 7.19 2.45 12.63
N GLY A 354 6.28 3.20 12.02
CA GLY A 354 6.62 4.37 11.20
C GLY A 354 7.36 5.43 12.02
N ALA A 355 6.83 5.79 13.19
CA ALA A 355 7.48 6.73 14.10
C ALA A 355 8.82 6.23 14.65
N LEU A 356 8.93 4.93 14.91
CA LEU A 356 10.19 4.31 15.32
C LEU A 356 11.20 4.36 14.18
N GLY A 357 10.77 4.09 12.94
CA GLY A 357 11.61 4.16 11.75
C GLY A 357 12.22 5.55 11.51
N ASP A 358 11.48 6.62 11.84
CA ASP A 358 12.05 7.99 11.77
C ASP A 358 13.14 8.26 12.82
N LYS A 359 13.14 7.50 13.94
CA LYS A 359 14.13 7.68 15.03
C LYS A 359 15.36 6.81 14.87
N VAL A 360 15.18 5.54 14.47
CA VAL A 360 16.29 4.56 14.45
C VAL A 360 16.73 4.23 13.02
N GLY A 361 15.98 4.67 12.00
CA GLY A 361 16.13 4.27 10.61
C GLY A 361 15.06 3.25 10.19
N ALA A 362 14.53 3.40 8.96
CA ALA A 362 13.48 2.51 8.46
C ALA A 362 13.98 1.06 8.31
N LEU A 363 15.22 0.88 7.91
CA LEU A 363 15.84 -0.43 7.72
C LEU A 363 16.10 -1.13 9.06
N GLU A 364 16.64 -0.41 10.03
CA GLU A 364 16.91 -0.90 11.39
C GLU A 364 15.60 -1.28 12.11
N ALA A 365 14.55 -0.46 11.94
CA ALA A 365 13.22 -0.77 12.47
C ALA A 365 12.63 -2.05 11.84
N LEU A 366 12.78 -2.25 10.51
CA LEU A 366 12.37 -3.48 9.82
C LEU A 366 13.14 -4.71 10.33
N MET A 367 14.45 -4.58 10.54
CA MET A 367 15.27 -5.68 11.07
C MET A 367 14.81 -6.08 12.47
N LEU A 368 14.65 -5.12 13.39
CA LEU A 368 14.14 -5.37 14.74
C LEU A 368 12.76 -6.04 14.70
N MET A 369 11.86 -5.47 13.89
CA MET A 369 10.50 -5.98 13.74
C MET A 369 10.48 -7.42 13.23
N SER A 370 11.30 -7.75 12.23
CA SER A 370 11.33 -9.10 11.62
C SER A 370 11.78 -10.17 12.61
N VAL A 371 12.71 -9.87 13.52
CA VAL A 371 13.12 -10.79 14.58
C VAL A 371 11.96 -11.04 15.55
N VAL A 372 11.34 -9.97 16.07
CA VAL A 372 10.18 -10.09 16.97
C VAL A 372 9.05 -10.85 16.29
N PHE A 373 8.80 -10.56 15.01
CA PHE A 373 7.75 -11.21 14.24
C PHE A 373 7.99 -12.70 14.10
N SER A 374 9.21 -13.13 13.79
CA SER A 374 9.56 -14.56 13.70
C SER A 374 9.28 -15.29 15.01
N ILE A 375 9.58 -14.66 16.16
CA ILE A 375 9.32 -15.24 17.49
C ILE A 375 7.80 -15.37 17.73
N ILE A 376 7.03 -14.33 17.41
CA ILE A 376 5.56 -14.38 17.57
C ILE A 376 4.94 -15.46 16.67
N ILE A 377 5.38 -15.58 15.41
CA ILE A 377 4.85 -16.57 14.46
C ILE A 377 5.16 -18.00 14.93
N VAL A 378 6.40 -18.29 15.35
CA VAL A 378 6.78 -19.66 15.78
C VAL A 378 6.08 -20.08 17.05
N THR A 379 5.74 -19.13 17.92
CA THR A 379 5.04 -19.36 19.19
C THR A 379 3.51 -19.29 19.06
N TYR A 380 2.99 -18.81 17.94
CA TYR A 380 1.54 -18.64 17.71
C TYR A 380 0.72 -19.91 17.92
N PRO A 381 1.15 -21.11 17.50
CA PRO A 381 0.41 -22.35 17.74
C PRO A 381 0.21 -22.69 19.22
N LEU A 382 1.02 -22.12 20.12
CA LEU A 382 0.91 -22.31 21.57
C LEU A 382 -0.11 -21.34 22.20
N SER A 383 -0.53 -20.32 21.49
CA SER A 383 -1.39 -19.24 22.02
C SER A 383 -2.74 -19.74 22.55
N PRO A 384 -3.44 -20.75 21.95
CA PRO A 384 -4.68 -21.27 22.52
C PRO A 384 -4.51 -21.98 23.88
N LEU A 385 -3.31 -22.51 24.16
CA LEU A 385 -3.01 -23.11 25.48
C LEU A 385 -3.06 -22.09 26.62
N LEU A 386 -2.87 -20.81 26.31
CA LEU A 386 -2.99 -19.70 27.25
C LEU A 386 -4.43 -19.16 27.34
N GLY A 387 -5.40 -19.90 26.77
CA GLY A 387 -6.81 -19.53 26.73
C GLY A 387 -7.15 -18.37 25.76
N LYS A 388 -8.37 -17.88 25.87
CA LYS A 388 -8.89 -16.78 25.01
C LYS A 388 -7.99 -15.54 25.04
N GLY A 389 -7.48 -15.12 26.20
CA GLY A 389 -6.61 -13.96 26.36
C GLY A 389 -5.28 -14.14 25.64
N GLY A 390 -4.64 -15.31 25.74
CA GLY A 390 -3.39 -15.61 25.06
C GLY A 390 -3.55 -15.60 23.54
N PHE A 391 -4.58 -16.25 23.03
CA PHE A 391 -4.88 -16.22 21.59
C PHE A 391 -5.10 -14.80 21.05
N ALA A 392 -5.87 -13.97 21.77
CA ALA A 392 -6.10 -12.57 21.38
C ALA A 392 -4.81 -11.76 21.34
N ILE A 393 -3.96 -11.84 22.39
CA ILE A 393 -2.69 -11.09 22.48
C ILE A 393 -1.76 -11.46 21.33
N TRP A 394 -1.59 -12.76 21.04
CA TRP A 394 -0.75 -13.19 19.92
C TRP A 394 -1.30 -12.73 18.57
N THR A 395 -2.62 -12.83 18.35
CA THR A 395 -3.28 -12.34 17.13
C THR A 395 -3.08 -10.83 16.98
N PHE A 396 -3.31 -10.04 18.02
CA PHE A 396 -3.09 -8.60 17.99
C PHE A 396 -1.62 -8.23 17.70
N SER A 397 -0.67 -9.00 18.27
CA SER A 397 0.76 -8.80 18.01
C SER A 397 1.11 -9.06 16.55
N ILE A 398 0.54 -10.09 15.92
CA ILE A 398 0.73 -10.38 14.49
C ILE A 398 0.25 -9.20 13.63
N PHE A 399 -0.96 -8.70 13.87
CA PHE A 399 -1.51 -7.58 13.12
C PHE A 399 -0.75 -6.27 13.36
N PHE A 400 -0.25 -6.04 14.57
CA PHE A 400 0.56 -4.90 14.93
C PHE A 400 1.92 -4.90 14.21
N LEU A 401 2.59 -6.06 14.14
CA LEU A 401 3.87 -6.23 13.46
C LEU A 401 3.70 -6.17 11.94
N GLU A 402 2.70 -6.87 11.38
CA GLU A 402 2.42 -6.83 9.94
C GLU A 402 2.08 -5.41 9.46
N GLY A 403 1.37 -4.62 10.27
CA GLY A 403 1.12 -3.21 9.99
C GLY A 403 2.42 -2.42 9.76
N GLY A 404 3.47 -2.71 10.52
CA GLY A 404 4.78 -2.05 10.42
C GLY A 404 5.46 -2.25 9.07
N ASN A 405 5.35 -3.42 8.47
CA ASN A 405 5.88 -3.69 7.13
C ASN A 405 5.38 -2.65 6.12
N PHE A 406 4.07 -2.40 6.07
CA PHE A 406 3.48 -1.47 5.11
C PHE A 406 3.82 0.00 5.39
N ALA A 407 4.18 0.35 6.63
CA ALA A 407 4.57 1.71 6.99
C ALA A 407 6.03 2.03 6.64
N LEU A 408 6.94 1.04 6.71
CA LEU A 408 8.39 1.24 6.64
C LEU A 408 8.98 1.08 5.25
N TYR A 409 8.40 0.25 4.35
CA TYR A 409 8.98 0.02 3.03
C TYR A 409 8.94 1.23 2.11
N MET A 410 7.92 2.12 2.21
CA MET A 410 7.87 3.34 1.42
C MET A 410 8.98 4.34 1.83
N PRO A 411 9.16 4.68 3.13
CA PRO A 411 10.31 5.46 3.59
C PRO A 411 11.66 4.88 3.17
N LEU A 412 11.85 3.57 3.34
CA LEU A 412 13.09 2.89 2.93
C LEU A 412 13.34 3.01 1.41
N THR A 413 12.28 2.94 0.61
CA THR A 413 12.38 3.14 -0.85
C THR A 413 12.81 4.57 -1.18
N ILE A 414 12.25 5.57 -0.49
CA ILE A 414 12.62 6.99 -0.66
C ILE A 414 14.09 7.20 -0.27
N ASP A 415 14.52 6.65 0.87
CA ASP A 415 15.89 6.83 1.38
C ASP A 415 16.93 6.15 0.46
N THR A 416 16.55 5.04 -0.20
CA THR A 416 17.46 4.28 -1.06
C THR A 416 17.51 4.80 -2.50
N PHE A 417 16.38 5.25 -3.07
CA PHE A 417 16.25 5.54 -4.52
C PHE A 417 15.81 6.95 -4.85
N GLY A 418 15.58 7.80 -3.84
CA GLY A 418 15.17 9.19 -4.01
C GLY A 418 13.65 9.41 -3.95
N SER A 419 13.27 10.69 -3.89
CA SER A 419 11.90 11.12 -3.63
C SER A 419 11.08 11.41 -4.88
N ARG A 420 11.71 11.75 -6.01
CA ARG A 420 11.06 12.21 -7.25
C ARG A 420 10.09 11.17 -7.81
N PHE A 421 10.54 9.91 -7.92
CA PHE A 421 9.74 8.79 -8.46
C PHE A 421 9.34 7.80 -7.37
N SER A 422 9.28 8.25 -6.11
CA SER A 422 9.10 7.35 -4.96
C SER A 422 7.83 6.51 -5.05
N GLY A 423 6.72 7.08 -5.53
CA GLY A 423 5.47 6.37 -5.72
C GLY A 423 5.58 5.23 -6.73
N ALA A 424 6.20 5.47 -7.90
CA ALA A 424 6.41 4.45 -8.92
C ALA A 424 7.45 3.41 -8.50
N ASN A 425 8.54 3.83 -7.86
CA ASN A 425 9.59 2.95 -7.38
C ASN A 425 9.07 2.01 -6.29
N TYR A 426 8.30 2.53 -5.34
CA TYR A 426 7.64 1.70 -4.34
C TYR A 426 6.60 0.77 -4.97
N GLY A 427 5.81 1.25 -5.94
CA GLY A 427 4.88 0.43 -6.69
C GLY A 427 5.55 -0.78 -7.34
N LEU A 428 6.73 -0.61 -7.93
CA LEU A 428 7.51 -1.68 -8.54
C LEU A 428 7.93 -2.74 -7.52
N ILE A 429 8.41 -2.32 -6.34
CA ILE A 429 8.77 -3.22 -5.25
C ILE A 429 7.53 -3.93 -4.70
N PHE A 430 6.42 -3.20 -4.55
CA PHE A 430 5.16 -3.73 -4.04
C PHE A 430 4.47 -4.72 -4.99
N THR A 431 4.71 -4.62 -6.31
CA THR A 431 4.21 -5.59 -7.30
C THR A 431 4.71 -7.00 -6.99
N SER A 432 5.97 -7.15 -6.57
CA SER A 432 6.53 -8.44 -6.19
C SER A 432 5.79 -9.03 -4.96
N TYR A 433 5.50 -8.21 -3.94
CA TYR A 433 4.68 -8.59 -2.80
C TYR A 433 3.29 -9.08 -3.23
N SER A 434 2.60 -8.35 -4.12
CA SER A 434 1.26 -8.71 -4.57
C SER A 434 1.23 -10.04 -5.30
N ILE A 435 2.20 -10.30 -6.18
CA ILE A 435 2.33 -11.59 -6.90
C ILE A 435 2.51 -12.73 -5.90
N PHE A 436 3.45 -12.59 -4.98
CA PHE A 436 3.74 -13.65 -4.00
C PHE A 436 2.61 -13.83 -2.98
N SER A 437 1.85 -12.78 -2.65
CA SER A 437 0.67 -12.90 -1.78
C SER A 437 -0.43 -13.73 -2.44
N VAL A 438 -0.71 -13.51 -3.71
CA VAL A 438 -1.66 -14.32 -4.48
C VAL A 438 -1.20 -15.77 -4.57
N LEU A 439 0.09 -16.01 -4.89
CA LEU A 439 0.67 -17.35 -4.92
C LEU A 439 0.59 -18.04 -3.56
N ASN A 440 0.89 -17.35 -2.47
CA ASN A 440 0.85 -17.89 -1.12
C ASN A 440 -0.57 -18.36 -0.75
N ILE A 441 -1.58 -17.53 -1.00
CA ILE A 441 -2.99 -17.90 -0.76
C ILE A 441 -3.36 -19.13 -1.58
N THR A 442 -2.98 -19.18 -2.85
CA THR A 442 -3.30 -20.27 -3.76
C THR A 442 -2.61 -21.57 -3.35
N VAL A 443 -1.30 -21.55 -3.12
CA VAL A 443 -0.52 -22.74 -2.74
C VAL A 443 -1.01 -23.32 -1.43
N LEU A 444 -1.29 -22.50 -0.43
CA LEU A 444 -1.74 -22.99 0.88
C LEU A 444 -3.17 -23.53 0.85
N ALA A 445 -4.03 -23.02 -0.05
CA ALA A 445 -5.36 -23.59 -0.26
C ALA A 445 -5.32 -25.01 -0.83
N PHE A 446 -4.30 -25.33 -1.65
CA PHE A 446 -4.13 -26.67 -2.26
C PHE A 446 -3.27 -27.62 -1.43
N CYS A 447 -2.40 -27.11 -0.54
CA CYS A 447 -1.55 -27.95 0.30
C CYS A 447 -2.22 -28.23 1.63
N ALA A 448 -2.62 -29.48 1.88
CA ALA A 448 -3.18 -29.93 3.17
C ALA A 448 -2.08 -30.01 4.27
N ILE A 449 -1.39 -28.89 4.53
CA ILE A 449 -0.31 -28.80 5.53
C ILE A 449 -0.93 -28.53 6.90
N SER A 450 -0.47 -29.24 7.94
CA SER A 450 -0.92 -28.95 9.31
C SER A 450 -0.53 -27.53 9.73
N TYR A 451 -1.41 -26.85 10.46
CA TYR A 451 -1.23 -25.47 10.88
C TYR A 451 0.10 -25.23 11.62
N ASN A 452 0.52 -26.17 12.47
CA ASN A 452 1.78 -26.09 13.20
C ASN A 452 3.00 -26.10 12.26
N ILE A 453 2.98 -26.91 11.21
CA ILE A 453 4.06 -26.94 10.20
C ILE A 453 4.05 -25.65 9.40
N ALA A 454 2.87 -25.17 8.98
CA ALA A 454 2.73 -23.91 8.27
C ALA A 454 3.30 -22.73 9.08
N CYS A 455 2.98 -22.61 10.37
CA CYS A 455 3.54 -21.56 11.24
C CYS A 455 5.07 -21.65 11.34
N ARG A 456 5.64 -22.86 11.48
CA ARG A 456 7.12 -23.02 11.52
C ARG A 456 7.77 -22.61 10.22
N LEU A 457 7.18 -22.96 9.08
CA LEU A 457 7.67 -22.53 7.75
C LEU A 457 7.57 -21.02 7.60
N MET A 458 6.46 -20.41 7.97
CA MET A 458 6.27 -18.96 7.90
C MET A 458 7.24 -18.21 8.83
N ALA A 459 7.49 -18.72 10.04
CA ALA A 459 8.48 -18.17 10.94
C ALA A 459 9.90 -18.23 10.34
N ALA A 460 10.26 -19.36 9.72
CA ALA A 460 11.55 -19.52 9.04
C ALA A 460 11.69 -18.52 7.87
N PHE A 461 10.66 -18.35 7.05
CA PHE A 461 10.66 -17.36 5.97
C PHE A 461 10.82 -15.94 6.50
N THR A 462 10.12 -15.56 7.57
CA THR A 462 10.24 -14.23 8.18
C THR A 462 11.62 -14.02 8.78
N PHE A 463 12.24 -15.06 9.36
CA PHE A 463 13.62 -15.00 9.85
C PHE A 463 14.65 -14.90 8.71
N ILE A 464 14.42 -15.60 7.60
CA ILE A 464 15.20 -15.40 6.36
C ILE A 464 15.05 -13.96 5.88
N GLY A 465 13.87 -13.35 6.03
CA GLY A 465 13.63 -11.93 5.78
C GLY A 465 14.53 -11.03 6.61
N PHE A 466 14.71 -11.31 7.90
CA PHE A 466 15.67 -10.59 8.74
C PHE A 466 17.10 -10.72 8.21
N LEU A 467 17.55 -11.92 7.87
CA LEU A 467 18.91 -12.13 7.31
C LEU A 467 19.07 -11.40 5.97
N ASN A 468 18.02 -11.40 5.15
CA ASN A 468 18.00 -10.70 3.88
C ASN A 468 18.11 -9.17 4.07
N LEU A 469 17.42 -8.60 5.07
CA LEU A 469 17.56 -7.19 5.45
C LEU A 469 18.99 -6.87 5.95
N CYS A 470 19.63 -7.77 6.70
CA CYS A 470 21.02 -7.60 7.12
C CYS A 470 21.99 -7.54 5.92
N LEU A 471 21.77 -8.40 4.92
CA LEU A 471 22.55 -8.38 3.67
C LEU A 471 22.27 -7.10 2.87
N PHE A 472 21.01 -6.63 2.82
CA PHE A 472 20.65 -5.38 2.19
C PHE A 472 21.33 -4.19 2.87
N TRP A 473 21.32 -4.12 4.19
CA TRP A 473 22.00 -3.11 4.99
C TRP A 473 23.50 -3.04 4.66
N ARG A 474 24.16 -4.22 4.56
CA ARG A 474 25.57 -4.29 4.16
C ARG A 474 25.76 -3.77 2.73
N SER A 475 24.88 -4.13 1.81
CA SER A 475 24.96 -3.69 0.40
C SER A 475 24.79 -2.18 0.26
N VAL A 476 23.87 -1.57 1.00
CA VAL A 476 23.66 -0.12 1.00
C VAL A 476 24.89 0.61 1.54
N ARG A 477 25.47 0.14 2.66
CA ARG A 477 26.68 0.76 3.26
C ARG A 477 27.92 0.64 2.37
N LEU A 478 28.05 -0.43 1.59
CA LEU A 478 29.17 -0.59 0.65
C LEU A 478 29.04 0.34 -0.57
N CYS A 479 27.82 0.74 -0.93
CA CYS A 479 27.56 1.66 -2.04
C CYS A 479 27.63 3.13 -1.64
N THR A 480 27.61 3.48 -0.34
CA THR A 480 27.80 4.85 0.16
C THR A 480 29.27 5.01 0.54
N PRO A 481 30.05 5.89 -0.15
CA PRO A 481 31.41 6.18 0.29
C PRO A 481 31.37 6.79 1.69
N VAL A 482 32.09 6.18 2.63
CA VAL A 482 32.28 6.70 4.00
C VAL A 482 32.86 8.11 3.87
N PRO A 483 32.25 9.15 4.47
CA PRO A 483 32.86 10.47 4.53
C PRO A 483 34.25 10.34 5.14
N ALA A 484 35.25 11.02 4.53
CA ALA A 484 36.67 10.90 4.89
C ALA A 484 36.99 11.34 6.34
N GLU A 485 36.01 11.90 7.06
CA GLU A 485 36.20 12.45 8.42
C GLU A 485 36.07 11.41 9.56
N LEU A 486 35.79 10.16 9.27
CA LEU A 486 35.72 9.07 10.26
C LEU A 486 36.77 8.00 10.09
N LYS A 487 37.94 8.34 9.49
CA LYS A 487 39.15 7.54 9.55
C LYS A 487 40.04 8.12 10.65
N ILE A 488 39.80 7.77 11.89
CA ILE A 488 40.72 7.84 12.99
C ILE A 488 40.91 6.42 13.54
#